data_f6a81104730b9bd184d17cc407372559
#
_entry.id   f6a81104730b9bd184d17cc407372559
#
_cell.length_a   1.000
_cell.length_b   1.000
_cell.length_c   1.000
_cell.angle_alpha   90.00
_cell.angle_beta   90.00
_cell.angle_gamma   90.00
#
_symmetry.space_group_name_H-M   'P 1'
#
loop_
_entity.id
_entity.type
_entity.pdbx_description
1 polymer ?
#
loop_
_entity_poly.entity_id
_entity_poly.type
_entity_poly.pdbx_seq_one_letter_code
_entity_poly.pdbx_strand_id
1 'polypeptide(L)'
;MKIAAVMLSLAIGLSSSLAAAQTPPPAPSVTQDYEGAYYKRQLYVVTDMERALTLWRDLLGLQPGDITTSGPNSYSREVFNIPARAAMRFCTLSAGPNQARTLALLEVKGVRLPRKTGIRTTGAVINANGRLDAIIASARTMGLTVMGPRVLESATQGNGIEQGFLDWDGNVIVLYQFPNADAPSRR
;
A
#
# COMPACT_ATOMS: atom_id res chain seq x y z
N MET A 1 62.70 -12.31 68.31
CA MET A 1 62.45 -12.54 66.86
C MET A 1 61.06 -11.98 66.56
N LYS A 2 60.99 -10.85 65.88
CA LYS A 2 59.72 -10.23 65.52
C LYS A 2 59.57 -10.40 63.99
N ILE A 3 58.47 -11.09 63.56
CA ILE A 3 58.13 -11.29 62.18
C ILE A 3 57.06 -10.25 61.85
N ALA A 4 57.40 -9.37 60.96
CA ALA A 4 56.47 -8.35 60.40
C ALA A 4 55.69 -8.97 59.22
N ALA A 5 54.37 -8.95 59.32
CA ALA A 5 53.48 -9.34 58.22
C ALA A 5 53.19 -8.11 57.35
N VAL A 6 53.53 -8.17 56.07
CA VAL A 6 53.22 -7.19 55.06
C VAL A 6 51.87 -7.55 54.42
N MET A 7 50.87 -6.70 54.61
CA MET A 7 49.57 -6.81 53.92
C MET A 7 49.68 -6.09 52.57
N LEU A 8 49.55 -6.84 51.50
CA LEU A 8 49.48 -6.31 50.12
C LEU A 8 48.01 -6.12 49.74
N SER A 9 47.52 -4.88 49.70
CA SER A 9 46.17 -4.55 49.27
C SER A 9 46.11 -4.43 47.76
N LEU A 10 45.44 -5.39 47.12
CA LEU A 10 45.18 -5.40 45.70
C LEU A 10 43.90 -4.61 45.41
N ALA A 11 44.03 -3.35 44.89
CA ALA A 11 42.90 -2.54 44.42
C ALA A 11 42.52 -2.98 43.00
N ILE A 12 41.41 -3.68 42.84
CA ILE A 12 40.85 -4.03 41.52
C ILE A 12 40.01 -2.81 41.06
N GLY A 13 40.55 -2.01 40.15
CA GLY A 13 39.83 -0.96 39.50
C GLY A 13 38.87 -1.52 38.43
N LEU A 14 37.55 -1.52 38.71
CA LEU A 14 36.53 -1.77 37.70
C LEU A 14 36.43 -0.54 36.76
N SER A 15 37.07 -0.61 35.61
CA SER A 15 36.84 0.35 34.51
C SER A 15 35.56 -0.04 33.78
N SER A 16 34.44 0.61 34.09
CA SER A 16 33.19 0.50 33.34
C SER A 16 33.33 1.25 32.04
N SER A 17 33.65 0.53 30.93
CA SER A 17 33.57 1.06 29.60
C SER A 17 32.10 1.27 29.23
N LEU A 18 31.60 2.51 29.24
CA LEU A 18 30.36 2.88 28.58
C LEU A 18 30.58 2.66 27.08
N ALA A 19 30.07 1.54 26.56
CA ALA A 19 29.92 1.38 25.13
C ALA A 19 28.95 2.43 24.62
N ALA A 20 29.46 3.46 23.95
CA ALA A 20 28.63 4.42 23.25
C ALA A 20 27.79 3.63 22.23
N ALA A 21 26.48 3.69 22.38
CA ALA A 21 25.55 3.13 21.41
C ALA A 21 25.80 3.84 20.06
N GLN A 22 26.41 3.12 19.12
CA GLN A 22 26.60 3.63 17.76
C GLN A 22 25.21 3.79 17.16
N THR A 23 24.83 5.03 16.84
CA THR A 23 23.66 5.33 16.03
C THR A 23 23.82 4.57 14.70
N PRO A 24 22.86 3.72 14.30
CA PRO A 24 22.96 3.06 13.01
C PRO A 24 23.12 4.12 11.90
N PRO A 25 23.97 3.86 10.90
CA PRO A 25 24.13 4.79 9.79
C PRO A 25 22.76 5.05 9.15
N PRO A 26 22.49 6.30 8.70
CA PRO A 26 21.26 6.60 8.01
C PRO A 26 21.16 5.67 6.80
N ALA A 27 19.97 5.09 6.60
CA ALA A 27 19.69 4.27 5.43
C ALA A 27 20.09 5.07 4.18
N PRO A 28 20.80 4.45 3.21
CA PRO A 28 21.20 5.15 2.01
C PRO A 28 19.94 5.71 1.35
N SER A 29 19.92 7.03 1.16
CA SER A 29 18.92 7.68 0.31
C SER A 29 19.24 7.21 -1.11
N VAL A 30 18.47 6.22 -1.59
CA VAL A 30 18.60 5.74 -2.96
C VAL A 30 17.95 6.77 -3.87
N THR A 31 18.68 7.85 -4.18
CA THR A 31 18.51 8.55 -5.43
C THR A 31 19.29 7.75 -6.48
N GLN A 32 18.82 6.56 -6.76
CA GLN A 32 19.36 5.80 -7.87
C GLN A 32 18.70 6.37 -9.11
N ASP A 33 19.48 6.96 -10.02
CA ASP A 33 19.04 7.27 -11.37
C ASP A 33 18.64 5.95 -12.02
N TYR A 34 17.33 5.68 -12.01
CA TYR A 34 16.77 4.44 -12.54
C TYR A 34 16.58 4.59 -14.04
N GLU A 35 17.49 4.03 -14.83
CA GLU A 35 17.47 4.07 -16.30
C GLU A 35 16.45 3.08 -16.93
N GLY A 36 15.86 2.18 -16.15
CA GLY A 36 14.91 1.19 -16.64
C GLY A 36 13.47 1.71 -16.78
N ALA A 37 12.62 0.90 -17.38
CA ALA A 37 11.19 1.17 -17.39
C ALA A 37 10.64 1.18 -15.96
N TYR A 38 9.79 2.14 -15.61
CA TYR A 38 9.21 2.24 -14.28
C TYR A 38 7.69 2.03 -14.31
N TYR A 39 7.17 1.46 -13.21
CA TYR A 39 5.75 1.25 -13.05
C TYR A 39 5.01 2.58 -12.88
N LYS A 40 4.01 2.84 -13.74
CA LYS A 40 3.29 4.10 -13.71
C LYS A 40 1.97 4.02 -12.97
N ARG A 41 1.15 3.00 -13.25
CA ARG A 41 -0.17 2.86 -12.63
C ARG A 41 -0.75 1.47 -12.73
N GLN A 42 -1.61 1.14 -11.79
CA GLN A 42 -2.59 0.07 -11.90
C GLN A 42 -3.84 0.60 -12.61
N LEU A 43 -4.44 -0.20 -13.49
CA LEU A 43 -5.72 0.14 -14.11
C LEU A 43 -6.75 -0.92 -13.77
N TYR A 44 -7.92 -0.47 -13.32
CA TYR A 44 -9.09 -1.31 -13.09
C TYR A 44 -10.20 -0.98 -14.07
N VAL A 45 -10.79 -2.03 -14.68
CA VAL A 45 -12.02 -1.90 -15.46
C VAL A 45 -13.19 -2.01 -14.49
N VAL A 46 -14.09 -1.02 -14.55
CA VAL A 46 -15.26 -0.91 -13.66
C VAL A 46 -16.55 -0.72 -14.48
N THR A 47 -17.67 -1.13 -13.91
CA THR A 47 -18.99 -0.97 -14.55
C THR A 47 -19.63 0.39 -14.24
N ASP A 48 -19.19 1.07 -13.17
CA ASP A 48 -19.75 2.34 -12.72
C ASP A 48 -18.68 3.21 -12.08
N MET A 49 -18.35 4.34 -12.75
CA MET A 49 -17.31 5.26 -12.30
C MET A 49 -17.65 5.90 -10.96
N GLU A 50 -18.88 6.36 -10.79
CA GLU A 50 -19.27 7.06 -9.56
C GLU A 50 -19.25 6.13 -8.36
N ARG A 51 -19.75 4.91 -8.54
CA ARG A 51 -19.68 3.87 -7.51
C ARG A 51 -18.23 3.52 -7.18
N ALA A 52 -17.36 3.37 -8.17
CA ALA A 52 -15.94 3.12 -7.94
C ALA A 52 -15.28 4.28 -7.19
N LEU A 53 -15.65 5.52 -7.48
CA LEU A 53 -15.12 6.70 -6.78
C LEU A 53 -15.56 6.77 -5.30
N THR A 54 -16.73 6.24 -4.92
CA THR A 54 -17.09 6.14 -3.48
C THR A 54 -16.11 5.25 -2.72
N LEU A 55 -15.54 4.25 -3.36
CA LEU A 55 -14.49 3.42 -2.77
C LEU A 55 -13.12 4.11 -2.82
N TRP A 56 -12.67 4.49 -4.01
CA TRP A 56 -11.29 4.93 -4.18
C TRP A 56 -11.05 6.35 -3.67
N ARG A 57 -11.98 7.26 -3.89
CA ARG A 57 -11.92 8.65 -3.43
C ARG A 57 -12.37 8.78 -1.98
N ASP A 58 -13.61 8.35 -1.68
CA ASP A 58 -14.25 8.70 -0.41
C ASP A 58 -13.79 7.81 0.74
N LEU A 59 -13.64 6.50 0.51
CA LEU A 59 -13.19 5.58 1.55
C LEU A 59 -11.66 5.52 1.66
N LEU A 60 -10.94 5.35 0.53
CA LEU A 60 -9.48 5.17 0.52
C LEU A 60 -8.72 6.50 0.47
N GLY A 61 -9.36 7.62 0.09
CA GLY A 61 -8.79 8.96 0.13
C GLY A 61 -7.91 9.32 -1.06
N LEU A 62 -8.00 8.58 -2.17
CA LEU A 62 -7.25 8.92 -3.37
C LEU A 62 -7.86 10.14 -4.07
N GLN A 63 -7.03 10.98 -4.66
CA GLN A 63 -7.46 12.21 -5.34
C GLN A 63 -7.71 11.94 -6.82
N PRO A 64 -8.97 12.03 -7.31
CA PRO A 64 -9.28 11.85 -8.71
C PRO A 64 -8.86 13.07 -9.54
N GLY A 65 -8.39 12.81 -10.76
CA GLY A 65 -8.35 13.80 -11.83
C GLY A 65 -9.67 13.87 -12.59
N ASP A 66 -9.67 14.56 -13.73
CA ASP A 66 -10.85 14.70 -14.55
C ASP A 66 -11.33 13.35 -15.10
N ILE A 67 -12.65 13.19 -15.14
CA ILE A 67 -13.30 12.08 -15.83
C ILE A 67 -13.46 12.46 -17.30
N THR A 68 -12.81 11.70 -18.17
CA THR A 68 -12.83 11.96 -19.62
C THR A 68 -13.53 10.84 -20.37
N THR A 69 -14.25 11.20 -21.44
CA THR A 69 -14.81 10.21 -22.37
C THR A 69 -13.71 9.69 -23.29
N SER A 70 -13.58 8.38 -23.39
CA SER A 70 -12.62 7.74 -24.29
C SER A 70 -13.22 7.62 -25.69
N GLY A 71 -12.52 8.14 -26.68
CA GLY A 71 -12.94 8.08 -28.08
C GLY A 71 -12.93 6.67 -28.69
N PRO A 72 -13.47 6.54 -29.94
CA PRO A 72 -13.53 5.24 -30.62
C PRO A 72 -12.16 4.62 -30.89
N ASN A 73 -11.14 5.46 -31.09
CA ASN A 73 -9.76 5.04 -31.37
C ASN A 73 -8.90 4.87 -30.11
N SER A 74 -9.52 4.83 -28.93
CA SER A 74 -8.77 4.61 -27.68
C SER A 74 -8.08 3.25 -27.70
N TYR A 75 -6.74 3.23 -27.44
CA TYR A 75 -5.94 2.02 -27.37
C TYR A 75 -6.43 1.05 -26.28
N SER A 76 -7.13 1.57 -25.26
CA SER A 76 -7.76 0.72 -24.25
C SER A 76 -8.77 -0.28 -24.83
N ARG A 77 -9.38 0.03 -25.98
CA ARG A 77 -10.30 -0.93 -26.62
C ARG A 77 -9.59 -2.20 -27.07
N GLU A 78 -8.44 -2.04 -27.72
CA GLU A 78 -7.62 -3.14 -28.18
C GLU A 78 -7.04 -3.93 -27.01
N VAL A 79 -6.37 -3.23 -26.09
CA VAL A 79 -5.68 -3.83 -24.94
C VAL A 79 -6.61 -4.63 -24.04
N PHE A 80 -7.83 -4.12 -23.79
CA PHE A 80 -8.81 -4.78 -22.92
C PHE A 80 -9.91 -5.53 -23.68
N ASN A 81 -9.77 -5.68 -24.99
CA ASN A 81 -10.75 -6.35 -25.86
C ASN A 81 -12.17 -5.81 -25.66
N ILE A 82 -12.30 -4.46 -25.62
CA ILE A 82 -13.58 -3.78 -25.41
C ILE A 82 -14.29 -3.56 -26.73
N PRO A 83 -15.51 -4.10 -26.92
CA PRO A 83 -16.24 -3.97 -28.19
C PRO A 83 -16.51 -2.49 -28.55
N ALA A 84 -16.51 -2.19 -29.86
CA ALA A 84 -16.73 -0.83 -30.36
C ALA A 84 -18.04 -0.19 -29.86
N ARG A 85 -19.10 -0.99 -29.63
CA ARG A 85 -20.40 -0.53 -29.12
C ARG A 85 -20.39 -0.06 -27.66
N ALA A 86 -19.35 -0.42 -26.88
CA ALA A 86 -19.27 -0.02 -25.47
C ALA A 86 -18.91 1.45 -25.35
N ALA A 87 -19.58 2.18 -24.46
CA ALA A 87 -19.14 3.49 -24.02
C ALA A 87 -18.04 3.38 -22.96
N MET A 88 -17.06 4.30 -23.00
CA MET A 88 -15.94 4.29 -22.05
C MET A 88 -15.71 5.68 -21.46
N ARG A 89 -15.45 5.73 -20.13
CA ARG A 89 -14.92 6.89 -19.44
C ARG A 89 -13.65 6.51 -18.69
N PHE A 90 -12.76 7.46 -18.51
CA PHE A 90 -11.46 7.23 -17.89
C PHE A 90 -11.18 8.28 -16.84
N CYS A 91 -10.66 7.85 -15.68
CA CYS A 91 -10.23 8.71 -14.59
C CYS A 91 -8.92 8.20 -14.01
N THR A 92 -7.96 9.07 -13.71
CA THR A 92 -6.76 8.72 -12.95
C THR A 92 -6.89 9.21 -11.52
N LEU A 93 -6.30 8.48 -10.57
CA LEU A 93 -6.28 8.85 -9.17
C LEU A 93 -4.84 8.87 -8.64
N SER A 94 -4.56 9.83 -7.76
CA SER A 94 -3.27 9.99 -7.08
C SER A 94 -3.40 9.56 -5.62
N ALA A 95 -2.44 8.76 -5.13
CA ALA A 95 -2.43 8.28 -3.76
C ALA A 95 -1.65 9.19 -2.80
N GLY A 96 -0.97 10.22 -3.31
CA GLY A 96 -0.21 11.18 -2.52
C GLY A 96 0.71 12.04 -3.39
N PRO A 97 1.46 12.98 -2.81
CA PRO A 97 2.29 13.92 -3.57
C PRO A 97 3.35 13.24 -4.44
N ASN A 98 3.89 12.11 -3.99
CA ASN A 98 4.90 11.34 -4.72
C ASN A 98 4.32 10.13 -5.48
N GLN A 99 2.99 10.00 -5.49
CA GLN A 99 2.26 8.91 -6.15
C GLN A 99 1.18 9.47 -7.08
N ALA A 100 1.58 10.38 -7.94
CA ALA A 100 0.67 11.01 -8.90
C ALA A 100 0.18 9.99 -9.93
N ARG A 101 -1.15 9.91 -10.10
CA ARG A 101 -1.82 9.09 -11.13
C ARG A 101 -1.43 7.61 -11.09
N THR A 102 -1.23 7.06 -9.89
CA THR A 102 -0.81 5.65 -9.67
C THR A 102 -1.93 4.64 -9.88
N LEU A 103 -3.17 5.10 -9.86
CA LEU A 103 -4.35 4.30 -10.18
C LEU A 103 -5.08 4.90 -11.37
N ALA A 104 -5.77 4.07 -12.15
CA ALA A 104 -6.75 4.51 -13.14
C ALA A 104 -7.99 3.64 -13.08
N LEU A 105 -9.13 4.26 -13.31
CA LEU A 105 -10.42 3.60 -13.51
C LEU A 105 -10.82 3.77 -14.98
N LEU A 106 -11.19 2.66 -15.61
CA LEU A 106 -11.76 2.60 -16.94
C LEU A 106 -13.18 2.08 -16.82
N GLU A 107 -14.16 2.97 -16.87
CA GLU A 107 -15.56 2.57 -16.91
C GLU A 107 -15.89 2.03 -18.29
N VAL A 108 -16.62 0.90 -18.32
CA VAL A 108 -17.13 0.28 -19.56
C VAL A 108 -18.62 0.05 -19.43
N LYS A 109 -19.43 0.73 -20.23
CA LYS A 109 -20.90 0.63 -20.26
C LYS A 109 -21.40 0.03 -21.58
N GLY A 110 -22.61 -0.52 -21.53
CA GLY A 110 -23.28 -1.11 -22.70
C GLY A 110 -22.83 -2.54 -23.03
N VAL A 111 -21.98 -3.12 -22.19
CA VAL A 111 -21.57 -4.53 -22.24
C VAL A 111 -21.47 -5.10 -20.85
N ARG A 112 -21.63 -6.41 -20.72
CA ARG A 112 -21.46 -7.10 -19.45
C ARG A 112 -19.99 -7.45 -19.27
N LEU A 113 -19.40 -7.04 -18.16
CA LEU A 113 -18.06 -7.49 -17.78
C LEU A 113 -18.11 -8.97 -17.33
N PRO A 114 -17.06 -9.77 -17.64
CA PRO A 114 -16.99 -11.15 -17.20
C PRO A 114 -16.92 -11.21 -15.66
N ARG A 115 -17.58 -12.21 -15.07
CA ARG A 115 -17.42 -12.49 -13.64
C ARG A 115 -16.00 -12.98 -13.37
N LYS A 116 -15.32 -12.36 -12.41
CA LYS A 116 -14.00 -12.80 -11.96
C LYS A 116 -14.15 -13.94 -10.96
N THR A 117 -14.16 -15.18 -11.47
CA THR A 117 -14.20 -16.42 -10.69
C THR A 117 -12.86 -17.13 -10.73
N GLY A 118 -12.55 -17.96 -9.73
CA GLY A 118 -11.28 -18.69 -9.66
C GLY A 118 -10.10 -17.85 -9.14
N ILE A 119 -8.91 -18.13 -9.63
CA ILE A 119 -7.68 -17.45 -9.25
C ILE A 119 -7.73 -16.00 -9.76
N ARG A 120 -7.48 -15.05 -8.86
CA ARG A 120 -7.35 -13.63 -9.20
C ARG A 120 -5.91 -13.31 -9.51
N THR A 121 -5.68 -12.66 -10.63
CA THR A 121 -4.33 -12.45 -11.18
C THR A 121 -3.75 -11.07 -10.87
N THR A 122 -4.56 -10.14 -10.36
CA THR A 122 -4.12 -8.78 -10.02
C THR A 122 -4.85 -8.24 -8.80
N GLY A 123 -4.21 -7.31 -8.07
CA GLY A 123 -4.80 -6.57 -6.97
C GLY A 123 -4.00 -5.32 -6.65
N ALA A 124 -4.61 -4.34 -5.99
CA ALA A 124 -3.89 -3.24 -5.37
C ALA A 124 -3.54 -3.61 -3.94
N VAL A 125 -2.31 -3.35 -3.53
CA VAL A 125 -1.85 -3.47 -2.14
C VAL A 125 -1.61 -2.06 -1.62
N ILE A 126 -2.28 -1.71 -0.51
CA ILE A 126 -2.37 -0.34 0.00
C ILE A 126 -2.01 -0.34 1.48
N ASN A 127 -1.12 0.56 1.89
CA ASN A 127 -0.92 0.86 3.29
C ASN A 127 -2.15 1.58 3.84
N ALA A 128 -2.77 1.02 4.87
CA ALA A 128 -3.99 1.59 5.47
C ALA A 128 -3.74 2.84 6.31
N ASN A 129 -2.47 3.15 6.61
CA ASN A 129 -2.06 4.34 7.34
C ASN A 129 -2.84 4.55 8.66
N GLY A 130 -2.86 3.54 9.51
CA GLY A 130 -3.58 3.56 10.79
C GLY A 130 -5.10 3.42 10.69
N ARG A 131 -5.67 3.25 9.49
CA ARG A 131 -7.11 3.27 9.24
C ARG A 131 -7.71 1.90 8.87
N LEU A 132 -6.96 0.80 9.00
CA LEU A 132 -7.37 -0.52 8.51
C LEU A 132 -8.77 -0.90 9.00
N ASP A 133 -9.01 -0.86 10.32
CA ASP A 133 -10.28 -1.27 10.91
C ASP A 133 -11.44 -0.41 10.43
N ALA A 134 -11.25 0.91 10.35
CA ALA A 134 -12.27 1.85 9.88
C ALA A 134 -12.62 1.60 8.40
N ILE A 135 -11.61 1.37 7.55
CA ILE A 135 -11.83 1.07 6.13
C ILE A 135 -12.56 -0.27 5.97
N ILE A 136 -12.16 -1.29 6.71
CA ILE A 136 -12.80 -2.62 6.66
C ILE A 136 -14.26 -2.57 7.16
N ALA A 137 -14.54 -1.83 8.23
CA ALA A 137 -15.91 -1.63 8.72
C ALA A 137 -16.78 -0.95 7.65
N SER A 138 -16.27 0.11 7.03
CA SER A 138 -16.97 0.81 5.95
C SER A 138 -17.16 -0.08 4.71
N ALA A 139 -16.15 -0.85 4.32
CA ALA A 139 -16.25 -1.79 3.21
C ALA A 139 -17.38 -2.81 3.42
N ARG A 140 -17.54 -3.33 4.65
CA ARG A 140 -18.69 -4.20 4.99
C ARG A 140 -20.03 -3.47 4.87
N THR A 141 -20.12 -2.24 5.38
CA THR A 141 -21.35 -1.41 5.27
C THR A 141 -21.72 -1.12 3.81
N MET A 142 -20.71 -0.96 2.94
CA MET A 142 -20.91 -0.78 1.49
C MET A 142 -21.29 -2.08 0.77
N GLY A 143 -21.40 -3.22 1.47
CA GLY A 143 -21.74 -4.53 0.90
C GLY A 143 -20.63 -5.19 0.11
N LEU A 144 -19.36 -4.78 0.33
CA LEU A 144 -18.22 -5.39 -0.32
C LEU A 144 -17.88 -6.76 0.29
N THR A 145 -17.29 -7.65 -0.52
CA THR A 145 -16.87 -8.98 -0.04
C THR A 145 -15.55 -8.86 0.71
N VAL A 146 -15.60 -8.85 2.04
CA VAL A 146 -14.42 -8.73 2.90
C VAL A 146 -13.90 -10.09 3.31
N MET A 147 -12.59 -10.30 3.19
CA MET A 147 -11.87 -11.50 3.63
C MET A 147 -11.49 -11.39 5.11
N GLY A 148 -11.13 -12.51 5.74
CA GLY A 148 -10.62 -12.53 7.11
C GLY A 148 -9.23 -11.87 7.20
N PRO A 149 -8.89 -11.28 8.37
CA PRO A 149 -7.56 -10.73 8.59
C PRO A 149 -6.51 -11.84 8.67
N ARG A 150 -5.26 -11.48 8.38
CA ARG A 150 -4.07 -12.33 8.52
C ARG A 150 -2.95 -11.53 9.18
N VAL A 151 -2.11 -12.24 9.94
CA VAL A 151 -0.86 -11.68 10.43
C VAL A 151 0.09 -11.54 9.22
N LEU A 152 0.68 -10.37 9.09
CA LEU A 152 1.73 -10.06 8.12
C LEU A 152 3.05 -9.97 8.86
N GLU A 153 3.92 -10.96 8.67
CA GLU A 153 5.23 -10.99 9.31
C GLU A 153 6.26 -10.25 8.44
N SER A 154 7.03 -9.37 9.05
CA SER A 154 8.12 -8.65 8.40
C SER A 154 9.37 -8.73 9.27
N ALA A 155 10.50 -9.11 8.65
CA ALA A 155 11.78 -9.18 9.34
C ALA A 155 12.26 -7.80 9.85
N THR A 156 11.80 -6.71 9.24
CA THR A 156 12.24 -5.34 9.57
C THR A 156 11.20 -4.52 10.32
N GLN A 157 9.89 -4.83 10.19
CA GLN A 157 8.79 -4.05 10.75
C GLN A 157 8.02 -4.79 11.85
N GLY A 158 8.38 -6.06 12.12
CA GLY A 158 7.66 -6.92 13.08
C GLY A 158 6.34 -7.42 12.51
N ASN A 159 5.36 -7.70 13.39
CA ASN A 159 4.07 -8.24 13.00
C ASN A 159 3.09 -7.11 12.69
N GLY A 160 2.55 -7.14 11.48
CA GLY A 160 1.46 -6.30 11.03
C GLY A 160 0.18 -7.11 10.83
N ILE A 161 -0.81 -6.47 10.24
CA ILE A 161 -2.08 -7.08 9.83
C ILE A 161 -2.30 -6.75 8.35
N GLU A 162 -2.74 -7.76 7.60
CA GLU A 162 -3.28 -7.56 6.26
C GLU A 162 -4.71 -8.08 6.18
N GLN A 163 -5.54 -7.40 5.39
CA GLN A 163 -6.91 -7.78 5.14
C GLN A 163 -7.37 -7.29 3.78
N GLY A 164 -7.96 -8.20 3.00
CA GLY A 164 -8.44 -7.90 1.66
C GLY A 164 -9.95 -7.79 1.56
N PHE A 165 -10.40 -7.14 0.49
CA PHE A 165 -11.79 -7.16 0.05
C PHE A 165 -11.88 -7.06 -1.48
N LEU A 166 -13.06 -7.36 -2.01
CA LEU A 166 -13.38 -7.20 -3.43
C LEU A 166 -14.29 -5.98 -3.59
N ASP A 167 -14.02 -5.18 -4.61
CA ASP A 167 -14.98 -4.19 -5.05
C ASP A 167 -16.18 -4.86 -5.77
N TRP A 168 -17.17 -4.06 -6.17
CA TRP A 168 -18.39 -4.56 -6.84
C TRP A 168 -18.12 -5.23 -8.20
N ASP A 169 -16.98 -4.95 -8.81
CA ASP A 169 -16.54 -5.51 -10.09
C ASP A 169 -15.57 -6.69 -9.90
N GLY A 170 -15.34 -7.10 -8.62
CA GLY A 170 -14.47 -8.22 -8.25
C GLY A 170 -12.97 -7.91 -8.33
N ASN A 171 -12.58 -6.63 -8.36
CA ASN A 171 -11.20 -6.24 -8.24
C ASN A 171 -10.71 -6.46 -6.79
N VAL A 172 -9.47 -6.92 -6.66
CA VAL A 172 -8.87 -7.21 -5.35
C VAL A 172 -8.20 -5.96 -4.80
N ILE A 173 -8.52 -5.64 -3.56
CA ILE A 173 -7.84 -4.64 -2.75
C ILE A 173 -7.34 -5.33 -1.49
N VAL A 174 -6.05 -5.22 -1.21
CA VAL A 174 -5.42 -5.70 0.02
C VAL A 174 -4.93 -4.49 0.79
N LEU A 175 -5.37 -4.37 2.02
CA LEU A 175 -4.87 -3.38 2.97
C LEU A 175 -3.86 -4.03 3.88
N TYR A 176 -2.79 -3.32 4.22
CA TYR A 176 -1.87 -3.75 5.27
C TYR A 176 -1.55 -2.58 6.21
N GLN A 177 -1.13 -2.93 7.42
CA GLN A 177 -0.73 -1.97 8.44
C GLN A 177 0.25 -2.61 9.42
N PHE A 178 1.33 -1.91 9.73
CA PHE A 178 2.24 -2.25 10.83
C PHE A 178 2.05 -1.27 11.98
N PRO A 179 2.15 -1.71 13.25
CA PRO A 179 1.87 -0.88 14.43
C PRO A 179 2.74 0.39 14.54
N ASN A 180 3.93 0.38 13.93
CA ASN A 180 4.94 1.45 14.06
C ASN A 180 5.36 2.06 12.73
N ALA A 181 4.75 1.68 11.59
CA ALA A 181 5.18 2.14 10.26
C ALA A 181 4.70 3.56 9.92
N ASP A 182 3.75 4.11 10.67
CA ASP A 182 2.96 5.28 10.27
C ASP A 182 3.08 6.48 11.22
N ALA A 183 4.07 6.51 12.11
CA ALA A 183 4.44 7.80 12.72
C ALA A 183 5.04 8.66 11.58
N PRO A 184 4.37 9.76 11.16
CA PRO A 184 4.97 10.66 10.21
C PRO A 184 6.31 11.09 10.80
N SER A 185 7.41 10.84 10.09
CA SER A 185 8.71 11.37 10.47
C SER A 185 8.53 12.87 10.56
N ARG A 186 8.37 13.38 11.77
CA ARG A 186 8.43 14.82 12.03
C ARG A 186 9.83 15.27 11.64
N ARG A 187 9.94 15.84 10.46
CA ARG A 187 11.07 16.65 10.05
C ARG A 187 10.66 18.10 10.06
#